data_330b3a80034831fca613a1282d276275
#
_entry.id   330b3a80034831fca613a1282d276275
#
_cell.length_a   1.000
_cell.length_b   1.000
_cell.length_c   1.000
_cell.angle_alpha   90.00
_cell.angle_beta   90.00
_cell.angle_gamma   90.00
#
_symmetry.space_group_name_H-M   'P 1'
#
loop_
_entity.id
_entity.type
_entity.pdbx_description
1 polymer ?
#
loop_
_entity_poly.entity_id
_entity_poly.type
_entity_poly.pdbx_seq_one_letter_code
_entity_poly.pdbx_strand_id
1 'polypeptide(L)'
;MAPTLTGSFATGVCEADSPWITFDVEMTDPDSQSTGNTASLVMTDGTNTETIVLGDLENGSLSGKVLWPGASVDADGKANGWPGWALVGDKWIEVDDNFAWTRGDITAQLVVNPELDVKISYPPATPNCAIGPKVTPPGGEGGTPAASNGTGLASTGFAGTTIAIVAGIIVIAGVAFLVVARIRRKRA
;
A
#
# COMPACT_ATOMS: atom_id res chain seq x y z
N MET A 1 -9.18 -9.10 37.87
CA MET A 1 -8.77 -7.83 37.22
C MET A 1 -9.00 -8.02 35.71
N ALA A 2 -9.62 -7.07 35.03
CA ALA A 2 -9.91 -7.24 33.59
C ALA A 2 -8.61 -7.40 32.78
N PRO A 3 -8.61 -8.20 31.69
CA PRO A 3 -7.44 -8.33 30.82
C PRO A 3 -7.14 -7.01 30.12
N THR A 4 -5.86 -6.75 29.83
CA THR A 4 -5.39 -5.53 29.17
C THR A 4 -4.32 -5.83 28.13
N LEU A 5 -4.21 -4.97 27.10
CA LEU A 5 -3.14 -4.95 26.10
C LEU A 5 -2.17 -3.77 26.30
N THR A 6 -2.04 -3.29 27.54
CA THR A 6 -1.18 -2.15 27.85
C THR A 6 0.29 -2.47 27.52
N GLY A 7 0.93 -1.62 26.75
CA GLY A 7 2.30 -1.82 26.26
C GLY A 7 2.37 -2.31 24.82
N SER A 8 1.27 -2.87 24.29
CA SER A 8 1.22 -3.32 22.91
C SER A 8 1.26 -2.15 21.92
N PHE A 9 1.82 -2.40 20.74
CA PHE A 9 1.86 -1.43 19.64
C PHE A 9 1.83 -2.10 18.27
N ALA A 10 1.48 -1.33 17.26
CA ALA A 10 1.70 -1.65 15.84
C ALA A 10 2.18 -0.38 15.13
N THR A 11 3.14 -0.52 14.22
CA THR A 11 3.71 0.62 13.47
C THR A 11 4.05 0.25 12.05
N GLY A 12 3.82 1.19 11.11
CA GLY A 12 4.23 1.05 9.73
C GLY A 12 5.73 1.30 9.57
N VAL A 13 6.42 0.36 8.92
CA VAL A 13 7.85 0.45 8.61
C VAL A 13 8.08 0.11 7.15
N CYS A 14 9.16 0.64 6.57
CA CYS A 14 9.53 0.35 5.20
C CYS A 14 10.85 -0.45 5.19
N GLU A 15 10.83 -1.67 4.64
CA GLU A 15 11.99 -2.55 4.53
C GLU A 15 12.08 -3.11 3.12
N ALA A 16 13.27 -3.12 2.53
CA ALA A 16 13.54 -3.67 1.21
C ALA A 16 12.54 -3.20 0.14
N ASP A 17 12.27 -1.90 0.12
CA ASP A 17 11.32 -1.25 -0.79
C ASP A 17 9.84 -1.64 -0.60
N SER A 18 9.50 -2.38 0.45
CA SER A 18 8.12 -2.82 0.75
C SER A 18 7.61 -2.24 2.07
N PRO A 19 6.33 -1.87 2.16
CA PRO A 19 5.72 -1.47 3.43
C PRO A 19 5.36 -2.70 4.27
N TRP A 20 5.71 -2.65 5.56
CA TRP A 20 5.42 -3.66 6.56
C TRP A 20 4.74 -3.06 7.78
N ILE A 21 4.12 -3.88 8.58
CA ILE A 21 3.64 -3.58 9.92
C ILE A 21 4.45 -4.39 10.90
N THR A 22 5.20 -3.72 11.78
CA THR A 22 5.84 -4.36 12.93
C THR A 22 4.92 -4.20 14.13
N PHE A 23 4.77 -5.25 14.90
CA PHE A 23 3.88 -5.26 16.07
C PHE A 23 4.51 -5.98 17.25
N ASP A 24 4.05 -5.59 18.43
CA ASP A 24 4.29 -6.27 19.70
C ASP A 24 2.97 -6.24 20.47
N VAL A 25 2.47 -7.42 20.84
CA VAL A 25 1.21 -7.60 21.55
C VAL A 25 1.53 -8.26 22.89
N GLU A 26 1.20 -7.55 23.98
CA GLU A 26 1.36 -8.06 25.34
C GLU A 26 0.02 -8.04 26.06
N MET A 27 -0.47 -9.21 26.44
CA MET A 27 -1.71 -9.37 27.19
C MET A 27 -1.41 -9.70 28.65
N THR A 28 -1.93 -8.88 29.56
CA THR A 28 -1.95 -9.14 30.98
C THR A 28 -3.35 -9.59 31.41
N ASP A 29 -3.51 -10.84 31.78
CA ASP A 29 -4.78 -11.45 32.21
C ASP A 29 -4.61 -12.31 33.49
N PRO A 30 -4.45 -11.67 34.68
CA PRO A 30 -4.14 -12.36 35.91
C PRO A 30 -5.27 -13.29 36.40
N ASP A 31 -6.50 -13.03 36.02
CA ASP A 31 -7.67 -13.78 36.47
C ASP A 31 -8.21 -14.70 35.34
N SER A 32 -7.46 -14.87 34.24
CA SER A 32 -7.82 -15.73 33.11
C SER A 32 -9.23 -15.49 32.57
N GLN A 33 -9.57 -14.21 32.38
CA GLN A 33 -10.90 -13.79 31.92
C GLN A 33 -10.99 -13.66 30.41
N SER A 34 -9.86 -13.58 29.68
CA SER A 34 -9.85 -13.57 28.23
C SER A 34 -10.35 -14.90 27.68
N THR A 35 -11.17 -14.82 26.63
CA THR A 35 -11.75 -16.02 25.98
C THR A 35 -11.01 -16.42 24.71
N GLY A 36 -9.93 -15.71 24.35
CA GLY A 36 -9.13 -15.98 23.17
C GLY A 36 -7.67 -15.60 23.39
N ASN A 37 -6.82 -16.07 22.48
CA ASN A 37 -5.39 -15.77 22.45
C ASN A 37 -4.90 -15.41 21.04
N THR A 38 -5.78 -15.35 20.06
CA THR A 38 -5.42 -14.95 18.68
C THR A 38 -5.46 -13.44 18.56
N ALA A 39 -4.33 -12.85 18.24
CA ALA A 39 -4.23 -11.41 17.97
C ALA A 39 -4.57 -11.08 16.51
N SER A 40 -5.31 -10.01 16.34
CA SER A 40 -5.61 -9.42 15.03
C SER A 40 -5.41 -7.92 15.07
N LEU A 41 -5.08 -7.33 13.92
CA LEU A 41 -5.05 -5.90 13.70
C LEU A 41 -6.21 -5.53 12.76
N VAL A 42 -7.13 -4.72 13.25
CA VAL A 42 -8.25 -4.19 12.47
C VAL A 42 -7.91 -2.77 12.05
N MET A 43 -7.94 -2.47 10.76
CA MET A 43 -7.66 -1.15 10.18
C MET A 43 -8.89 -0.65 9.45
N THR A 44 -9.20 0.63 9.57
CA THR A 44 -10.34 1.23 8.86
C THR A 44 -10.13 2.71 8.55
N ASP A 45 -10.70 3.18 7.43
CA ASP A 45 -10.83 4.60 7.06
C ASP A 45 -12.26 5.13 7.35
N GLY A 46 -13.11 4.32 8.01
CA GLY A 46 -14.52 4.62 8.26
C GLY A 46 -15.48 4.13 7.17
N THR A 47 -14.97 3.75 6.00
CA THR A 47 -15.74 3.17 4.88
C THR A 47 -15.29 1.75 4.60
N ASN A 48 -13.98 1.56 4.52
CA ASN A 48 -13.34 0.27 4.30
C ASN A 48 -12.80 -0.27 5.63
N THR A 49 -12.72 -1.58 5.74
CA THR A 49 -12.14 -2.26 6.90
C THR A 49 -11.35 -3.48 6.44
N GLU A 50 -10.15 -3.66 7.01
CA GLU A 50 -9.33 -4.84 6.82
C GLU A 50 -8.93 -5.42 8.17
N THR A 51 -8.97 -6.75 8.28
CA THR A 51 -8.57 -7.49 9.48
C THR A 51 -7.41 -8.42 9.15
N ILE A 52 -6.28 -8.16 9.76
CA ILE A 52 -5.05 -8.94 9.59
C ILE A 52 -4.90 -9.83 10.82
N VAL A 53 -4.94 -11.14 10.65
CA VAL A 53 -4.62 -12.09 11.72
C VAL A 53 -3.10 -12.08 11.92
N LEU A 54 -2.66 -11.72 13.14
CA LEU A 54 -1.24 -11.64 13.49
C LEU A 54 -0.71 -13.00 13.98
N GLY A 55 -1.53 -13.75 14.70
CA GLY A 55 -1.19 -15.07 15.25
C GLY A 55 -1.69 -15.27 16.68
N ASP A 56 -1.32 -16.39 17.27
CA ASP A 56 -1.67 -16.72 18.64
C ASP A 56 -0.61 -16.22 19.62
N LEU A 57 -1.05 -15.68 20.76
CA LEU A 57 -0.15 -15.29 21.84
C LEU A 57 0.43 -16.54 22.51
N GLU A 58 1.75 -16.54 22.68
CA GLU A 58 2.46 -17.53 23.49
C GLU A 58 2.80 -16.92 24.86
N ASN A 59 2.28 -17.50 25.94
CA ASN A 59 2.45 -16.97 27.30
C ASN A 59 2.01 -15.50 27.45
N GLY A 60 0.97 -15.09 26.70
CA GLY A 60 0.43 -13.74 26.74
C GLY A 60 1.14 -12.74 25.85
N SER A 61 2.13 -13.13 25.03
CA SER A 61 2.85 -12.23 24.14
C SER A 61 2.97 -12.76 22.71
N LEU A 62 3.02 -11.84 21.74
CA LEU A 62 3.26 -12.11 20.33
C LEU A 62 3.92 -10.91 19.71
N SER A 63 5.08 -11.09 19.08
CA SER A 63 5.74 -10.03 18.31
C SER A 63 6.13 -10.51 16.91
N GLY A 64 6.19 -9.58 15.97
CA GLY A 64 6.55 -9.93 14.60
C GLY A 64 6.35 -8.82 13.61
N LYS A 65 6.31 -9.22 12.35
CA LYS A 65 5.96 -8.31 11.25
C LYS A 65 5.11 -9.01 10.21
N VAL A 66 4.20 -8.26 9.61
CA VAL A 66 3.38 -8.67 8.47
C VAL A 66 3.48 -7.64 7.37
N LEU A 67 3.24 -8.05 6.12
CA LEU A 67 3.14 -7.09 5.02
C LEU A 67 1.96 -6.15 5.22
N TRP A 68 2.13 -4.91 4.80
CA TRP A 68 1.01 -3.97 4.72
C TRP A 68 -0.05 -4.50 3.75
N PRO A 69 -1.36 -4.31 4.00
CA PRO A 69 -2.41 -4.73 3.06
C PRO A 69 -2.15 -4.20 1.65
N GLY A 70 -2.21 -5.09 0.66
CA GLY A 70 -1.91 -4.77 -0.74
C GLY A 70 -0.43 -4.78 -1.12
N ALA A 71 0.48 -4.95 -0.15
CA ALA A 71 1.90 -5.16 -0.43
C ALA A 71 2.21 -6.64 -0.68
N SER A 72 3.23 -6.90 -1.50
CA SER A 72 3.76 -8.24 -1.71
C SER A 72 5.26 -8.22 -1.97
N VAL A 73 5.90 -9.36 -1.69
CA VAL A 73 7.31 -9.61 -1.98
C VAL A 73 7.46 -10.93 -2.73
N ASP A 74 8.53 -11.04 -3.52
CA ASP A 74 8.89 -12.29 -4.18
C ASP A 74 9.60 -13.28 -3.22
N ALA A 75 10.01 -14.44 -3.73
CA ALA A 75 10.67 -15.47 -2.94
C ALA A 75 12.03 -15.02 -2.36
N ASP A 76 12.66 -13.99 -2.94
CA ASP A 76 13.92 -13.41 -2.48
C ASP A 76 13.67 -12.24 -1.51
N GLY A 77 12.41 -11.95 -1.15
CA GLY A 77 12.02 -10.86 -0.26
C GLY A 77 12.02 -9.48 -0.91
N LYS A 78 12.11 -9.40 -2.24
CA LYS A 78 12.10 -8.15 -2.99
C LYS A 78 10.66 -7.72 -3.24
N ALA A 79 10.37 -6.43 -3.01
CA ALA A 79 9.07 -5.85 -3.25
C ALA A 79 8.59 -6.01 -4.71
N ASN A 80 7.40 -6.54 -4.90
CA ASN A 80 6.76 -6.76 -6.19
C ASN A 80 5.27 -6.39 -6.20
N GLY A 81 4.77 -5.72 -5.16
CA GLY A 81 3.42 -5.18 -5.07
C GLY A 81 3.30 -4.11 -3.99
N TRP A 82 2.45 -3.11 -4.22
CA TRP A 82 2.22 -1.98 -3.32
C TRP A 82 0.75 -1.60 -3.28
N PRO A 83 0.23 -1.14 -2.10
CA PRO A 83 -1.15 -0.66 -2.00
C PRO A 83 -1.42 0.47 -2.99
N GLY A 84 -2.57 0.39 -3.68
CA GLY A 84 -2.96 1.38 -4.67
C GLY A 84 -2.18 1.32 -5.99
N TRP A 85 -1.50 0.20 -6.27
CA TRP A 85 -0.81 -0.02 -7.53
C TRP A 85 -1.22 -1.33 -8.18
N ALA A 86 -1.35 -1.34 -9.50
CA ALA A 86 -1.62 -2.53 -10.32
C ALA A 86 -0.65 -2.63 -11.49
N LEU A 87 -0.21 -3.85 -11.80
CA LEU A 87 0.61 -4.13 -12.99
C LEU A 87 -0.32 -4.45 -14.15
N VAL A 88 -0.35 -3.59 -15.17
CA VAL A 88 -1.14 -3.76 -16.39
C VAL A 88 -0.20 -3.92 -17.57
N GLY A 89 -0.12 -5.16 -18.08
CA GLY A 89 0.96 -5.54 -19.02
C GLY A 89 2.32 -5.40 -18.33
N ASP A 90 3.18 -4.54 -18.88
CA ASP A 90 4.54 -4.29 -18.36
C ASP A 90 4.64 -2.95 -17.60
N LYS A 91 3.49 -2.32 -17.26
CA LYS A 91 3.48 -1.00 -16.63
C LYS A 91 2.72 -1.02 -15.33
N TRP A 92 3.31 -0.43 -14.31
CA TRP A 92 2.62 -0.11 -13.08
C TRP A 92 1.76 1.13 -13.27
N ILE A 93 0.51 1.05 -12.83
CA ILE A 93 -0.44 2.16 -12.81
C ILE A 93 -0.98 2.33 -11.40
N GLU A 94 -1.20 3.58 -11.00
CA GLU A 94 -1.87 3.88 -9.76
C GLU A 94 -3.38 3.63 -9.92
N VAL A 95 -3.99 2.99 -8.91
CA VAL A 95 -5.40 2.61 -8.89
C VAL A 95 -6.02 2.95 -7.54
N ASP A 96 -7.33 3.16 -7.52
CA ASP A 96 -8.10 3.37 -6.28
C ASP A 96 -8.49 2.04 -5.60
N ASP A 97 -7.97 0.93 -6.10
CA ASP A 97 -8.17 -0.45 -5.63
C ASP A 97 -6.91 -0.96 -4.90
N ASN A 98 -6.81 -2.28 -4.65
CA ASN A 98 -5.65 -2.89 -3.99
C ASN A 98 -5.25 -2.17 -2.70
N PHE A 99 -6.21 -1.96 -1.78
CA PHE A 99 -5.97 -1.31 -0.49
C PHE A 99 -5.41 0.12 -0.57
N ALA A 100 -5.66 0.85 -1.67
CA ALA A 100 -5.22 2.25 -1.83
C ALA A 100 -5.62 3.14 -0.65
N TRP A 101 -6.81 2.89 -0.06
CA TRP A 101 -7.36 3.61 1.07
C TRP A 101 -6.45 3.55 2.32
N THR A 102 -5.66 2.47 2.48
CA THR A 102 -4.75 2.32 3.64
C THR A 102 -3.56 3.27 3.62
N ARG A 103 -3.35 3.99 2.53
CA ARG A 103 -2.29 5.02 2.38
C ARG A 103 -2.72 6.38 2.93
N GLY A 104 -4.02 6.56 3.19
CA GLY A 104 -4.60 7.78 3.75
C GLY A 104 -4.66 7.77 5.28
N ASP A 105 -5.57 8.58 5.80
CA ASP A 105 -5.87 8.62 7.23
C ASP A 105 -6.66 7.38 7.63
N ILE A 106 -6.11 6.59 8.51
CA ILE A 106 -6.69 5.36 9.02
C ILE A 106 -6.67 5.33 10.55
N THR A 107 -7.59 4.56 11.11
CA THR A 107 -7.56 4.14 12.51
C THR A 107 -7.26 2.65 12.58
N ALA A 108 -6.65 2.20 13.67
CA ALA A 108 -6.35 0.79 13.85
C ALA A 108 -6.54 0.36 15.30
N GLN A 109 -6.88 -0.93 15.47
CA GLN A 109 -7.14 -1.54 16.75
C GLN A 109 -6.50 -2.92 16.80
N LEU A 110 -5.73 -3.19 17.85
CA LEU A 110 -5.30 -4.54 18.21
C LEU A 110 -6.43 -5.24 18.95
N VAL A 111 -6.79 -6.43 18.52
CA VAL A 111 -7.91 -7.22 19.04
C VAL A 111 -7.40 -8.59 19.46
N VAL A 112 -7.58 -8.93 20.74
CA VAL A 112 -7.37 -10.26 21.30
C VAL A 112 -8.58 -10.67 22.14
N ASN A 113 -9.33 -9.74 22.67
CA ASN A 113 -10.26 -9.76 23.78
C ASN A 113 -9.48 -9.69 25.11
N PRO A 114 -8.96 -8.50 25.45
CA PRO A 114 -9.49 -7.15 25.13
C PRO A 114 -9.04 -6.56 23.79
N GLU A 115 -9.40 -5.28 23.58
CA GLU A 115 -9.07 -4.46 22.42
C GLU A 115 -8.24 -3.24 22.84
N LEU A 116 -7.36 -2.77 21.92
CA LEU A 116 -6.54 -1.57 22.14
C LEU A 116 -6.42 -0.77 20.85
N ASP A 117 -6.83 0.51 20.90
CA ASP A 117 -6.58 1.44 19.82
C ASP A 117 -5.08 1.73 19.69
N VAL A 118 -4.55 1.59 18.49
CA VAL A 118 -3.14 1.86 18.18
C VAL A 118 -3.02 2.90 17.10
N LYS A 119 -1.96 3.71 17.18
CA LYS A 119 -1.65 4.69 16.15
C LYS A 119 -0.76 4.06 15.10
N ILE A 120 -1.30 3.92 13.90
CA ILE A 120 -0.56 3.42 12.74
C ILE A 120 -0.77 4.36 11.56
N SER A 121 0.25 4.51 10.74
CA SER A 121 0.17 5.25 9.47
C SER A 121 1.00 4.54 8.43
N TYR A 122 0.63 4.74 7.16
CA TYR A 122 1.43 4.24 6.05
C TYR A 122 2.86 4.80 6.15
N PRO A 123 3.91 3.96 6.02
CA PRO A 123 5.28 4.41 6.19
C PRO A 123 5.65 5.44 5.11
N PRO A 124 6.38 6.52 5.46
CA PRO A 124 6.80 7.51 4.47
C PRO A 124 7.86 6.92 3.52
N ALA A 125 7.83 7.37 2.26
CA ALA A 125 8.89 7.07 1.30
C ALA A 125 10.22 7.66 1.78
N THR A 126 11.29 6.86 1.69
CA THR A 126 12.65 7.29 2.00
C THR A 126 13.56 7.02 0.80
N PRO A 127 14.77 7.63 0.72
CA PRO A 127 15.72 7.33 -0.35
C PRO A 127 16.09 5.84 -0.48
N ASN A 128 15.97 5.10 0.61
CA ASN A 128 16.29 3.65 0.68
C ASN A 128 15.03 2.78 0.65
N CYS A 129 13.84 3.37 0.51
CA CYS A 129 12.59 2.64 0.50
C CYS A 129 11.57 3.27 -0.45
N ALA A 130 11.22 2.55 -1.49
CA ALA A 130 10.09 2.86 -2.34
C ALA A 130 8.80 2.30 -1.72
N ILE A 131 7.76 3.11 -1.70
CA ILE A 131 6.40 2.69 -1.30
C ILE A 131 5.47 2.61 -2.52
N GLY A 132 6.06 2.43 -3.66
CA GLY A 132 5.48 2.23 -4.96
C GLY A 132 6.53 1.71 -5.93
N PRO A 133 6.14 1.28 -7.14
CA PRO A 133 7.09 0.76 -8.11
C PRO A 133 8.15 1.81 -8.46
N LYS A 134 9.42 1.39 -8.54
CA LYS A 134 10.49 2.26 -9.02
C LYS A 134 10.25 2.58 -10.49
N VAL A 135 9.87 3.82 -10.79
CA VAL A 135 9.75 4.31 -12.16
C VAL A 135 11.18 4.57 -12.65
N THR A 136 11.74 3.65 -13.44
CA THR A 136 12.95 3.94 -14.20
C THR A 136 12.55 4.86 -15.35
N PRO A 137 13.04 6.11 -15.42
CA PRO A 137 12.79 6.96 -16.60
C PRO A 137 13.27 6.24 -17.85
N PRO A 138 12.52 6.24 -18.96
CA PRO A 138 13.00 5.69 -20.21
C PRO A 138 14.22 6.51 -20.69
N GLY A 139 15.40 5.87 -20.66
CA GLY A 139 16.62 6.42 -21.18
C GLY A 139 17.51 7.16 -20.17
N GLY A 140 18.27 6.40 -19.38
CA GLY A 140 19.33 6.92 -18.55
C GLY A 140 20.30 5.81 -18.20
N GLU A 141 21.27 5.53 -19.09
CA GLU A 141 22.47 4.76 -18.74
C GLU A 141 23.26 5.51 -17.67
N GLY A 142 23.69 4.74 -16.68
CA GLY A 142 24.71 4.98 -15.68
C GLY A 142 25.31 6.38 -15.55
N GLY A 143 24.79 7.16 -14.61
CA GLY A 143 25.43 8.36 -14.12
C GLY A 143 25.71 8.25 -12.63
N THR A 144 26.98 8.10 -12.25
CA THR A 144 27.48 8.32 -10.88
C THR A 144 26.96 9.64 -10.32
N PRO A 145 26.56 9.72 -9.05
CA PRO A 145 26.12 10.99 -8.43
C PRO A 145 27.35 11.90 -8.30
N ALA A 146 27.43 12.91 -9.16
CA ALA A 146 28.34 14.02 -8.97
C ALA A 146 27.80 14.93 -7.88
N ALA A 147 28.55 15.14 -6.81
CA ALA A 147 28.34 16.19 -5.85
C ALA A 147 28.34 17.55 -6.55
N SER A 148 27.22 18.25 -6.56
CA SER A 148 27.10 19.61 -7.07
C SER A 148 26.63 20.54 -5.93
N ASN A 149 27.57 21.31 -5.41
CA ASN A 149 27.28 22.57 -4.78
C ASN A 149 26.80 23.57 -5.86
N GLY A 150 25.61 24.09 -5.75
CA GLY A 150 25.17 25.13 -6.67
C GLY A 150 23.70 25.52 -6.46
N THR A 151 23.48 26.71 -5.92
CA THR A 151 22.20 27.42 -5.87
C THR A 151 21.60 27.56 -7.28
N GLY A 152 20.55 26.82 -7.57
CA GLY A 152 19.80 26.90 -8.82
C GLY A 152 18.31 26.68 -8.58
N LEU A 153 17.50 27.69 -8.86
CA LEU A 153 16.03 27.67 -8.79
C LEU A 153 15.44 26.58 -9.69
N ALA A 154 14.50 25.82 -9.17
CA ALA A 154 13.77 24.80 -9.91
C ALA A 154 13.05 25.41 -11.13
N SER A 155 13.43 24.98 -12.32
CA SER A 155 12.72 25.28 -13.57
C SER A 155 11.52 24.35 -13.68
N THR A 156 10.32 24.81 -13.39
CA THR A 156 9.06 24.12 -13.70
C THR A 156 8.73 24.30 -15.19
N GLY A 157 9.41 23.56 -16.05
CA GLY A 157 9.10 23.47 -17.48
C GLY A 157 8.11 22.33 -17.73
N PHE A 158 6.82 22.64 -17.83
CA PHE A 158 5.79 21.72 -18.29
C PHE A 158 5.94 21.48 -19.81
N ALA A 159 6.54 20.36 -20.21
CA ALA A 159 6.59 19.94 -21.61
C ALA A 159 5.30 19.20 -21.99
N GLY A 160 4.23 19.98 -22.24
CA GLY A 160 2.91 19.46 -22.55
C GLY A 160 2.67 19.15 -24.04
N THR A 161 3.47 18.28 -24.68
CA THR A 161 3.26 17.93 -26.10
C THR A 161 2.90 16.47 -26.37
N THR A 162 2.97 15.56 -25.40
CA THR A 162 2.69 14.13 -25.61
C THR A 162 1.28 13.69 -25.26
N ILE A 163 0.51 14.49 -24.50
CA ILE A 163 -0.87 14.10 -24.08
C ILE A 163 -1.89 14.29 -25.23
N ALA A 164 -1.63 15.19 -26.19
CA ALA A 164 -2.57 15.47 -27.28
C ALA A 164 -2.71 14.33 -28.31
N ILE A 165 -1.72 13.45 -28.45
CA ILE A 165 -1.72 12.39 -29.48
C ILE A 165 -2.52 11.17 -29.03
N VAL A 166 -2.51 10.83 -27.73
CA VAL A 166 -3.23 9.66 -27.23
C VAL A 166 -4.74 9.87 -27.20
N ALA A 167 -5.21 11.09 -26.90
CA ALA A 167 -6.64 11.42 -26.91
C ALA A 167 -7.26 11.34 -28.32
N GLY A 168 -6.50 11.68 -29.37
CA GLY A 168 -6.97 11.62 -30.76
C GLY A 168 -7.24 10.19 -31.25
N ILE A 169 -6.42 9.21 -30.85
CA ILE A 169 -6.56 7.82 -31.30
C ILE A 169 -7.79 7.14 -30.66
N ILE A 170 -8.09 7.43 -29.40
CA ILE A 170 -9.25 6.86 -28.71
C ILE A 170 -10.57 7.36 -29.31
N VAL A 171 -10.65 8.62 -29.71
CA VAL A 171 -11.85 9.19 -30.34
C VAL A 171 -12.10 8.55 -31.69
N ILE A 172 -11.08 8.33 -32.52
CA ILE A 172 -11.21 7.71 -33.85
C ILE A 172 -11.65 6.24 -33.71
N ALA A 173 -11.09 5.49 -32.79
CA ALA A 173 -11.49 4.09 -32.53
C ALA A 173 -12.94 3.98 -32.02
N GLY A 174 -13.37 4.89 -31.14
CA GLY A 174 -14.73 4.95 -30.62
C GLY A 174 -15.77 5.24 -31.70
N VAL A 175 -15.51 6.16 -32.58
CA VAL A 175 -16.42 6.50 -33.70
C VAL A 175 -16.52 5.35 -34.69
N ALA A 176 -15.41 4.70 -35.04
CA ALA A 176 -15.41 3.54 -35.92
C ALA A 176 -16.25 2.37 -35.35
N PHE A 177 -16.15 2.11 -34.05
CA PHE A 177 -16.92 1.07 -33.40
C PHE A 177 -18.42 1.36 -33.42
N LEU A 178 -18.84 2.61 -33.17
CA LEU A 178 -20.24 3.00 -33.20
C LEU A 178 -20.85 2.90 -34.63
N VAL A 179 -20.09 3.24 -35.67
CA VAL A 179 -20.54 3.12 -37.04
C VAL A 179 -20.74 1.66 -37.45
N VAL A 180 -19.80 0.77 -37.09
CA VAL A 180 -19.91 -0.67 -37.39
C VAL A 180 -21.09 -1.29 -36.63
N ALA A 181 -21.29 -0.94 -35.36
CA ALA A 181 -22.40 -1.43 -34.55
C ALA A 181 -23.78 -1.00 -35.15
N ARG A 182 -23.86 0.23 -35.66
CA ARG A 182 -25.09 0.77 -36.30
C ARG A 182 -25.40 0.12 -37.65
N ILE A 183 -24.38 -0.24 -38.43
CA ILE A 183 -24.53 -0.94 -39.71
C ILE A 183 -25.03 -2.39 -39.46
N ARG A 184 -24.48 -3.09 -38.46
CA ARG A 184 -24.92 -4.46 -38.10
C ARG A 184 -26.37 -4.52 -37.62
N ARG A 185 -26.86 -3.49 -36.88
CA ARG A 185 -28.26 -3.43 -36.41
C ARG A 185 -29.27 -3.17 -37.55
N LYS A 186 -28.85 -2.64 -38.71
CA LYS A 186 -29.74 -2.42 -39.85
C LYS A 186 -29.83 -3.62 -40.83
N ARG A 187 -28.99 -4.66 -40.58
CA ARG A 187 -28.96 -5.86 -41.45
C ARG A 187 -29.52 -7.12 -40.74
N ALA A 188 -29.97 -6.98 -39.49
CA ALA A 188 -30.75 -7.95 -38.76
C ALA A 188 -32.21 -7.47 -38.65
#